data_57e6ef5cb991807f99e8a02a68b4de1c
#
_entry.id   57e6ef5cb991807f99e8a02a68b4de1c
#
_cell.length_a   1.000
_cell.length_b   1.000
_cell.length_c   1.000
_cell.angle_alpha   90.00
_cell.angle_beta   90.00
_cell.angle_gamma   90.00
#
_symmetry.space_group_name_H-M   'P 1'
#
loop_
_entity.id
_entity.type
_entity.pdbx_description
1 polymer ?
#
loop_
_entity_poly.entity_id
_entity_poly.type
_entity_poly.pdbx_seq_one_letter_code
_entity_poly.pdbx_strand_id
1 'polypeptide(L)'
;MNRYAQVLTASALAYTAQAGAAAKWARGTTMSSPPQFIATAEQLVALTKEPRARHLVVCGNLANVPSFRLAPGQTLAGNGDNASISFVKGVDGLQLSSDNEVRNLRLEASAGRRAIFNDTSVARLGTIRLIGITTVGQVQLLARDTVRSGHVEVDGLDIMAATLGHVPNNLNSGHYATAR
;
A
#
# COMPACT_ATOMS: atom_id res chain seq x y z
N MET A 1 34.40 -14.96 -28.87
CA MET A 1 33.20 -14.25 -29.33
C MET A 1 32.25 -14.08 -28.16
N ASN A 2 32.05 -12.86 -27.74
CA ASN A 2 31.60 -12.45 -26.40
C ASN A 2 30.07 -12.38 -26.35
N ARG A 3 29.38 -13.26 -25.57
CA ARG A 3 27.92 -13.31 -25.42
C ARG A 3 27.36 -12.42 -24.29
N TYR A 4 28.14 -11.46 -23.78
CA TYR A 4 27.75 -10.62 -22.65
C TYR A 4 27.30 -9.19 -23.01
N ALA A 5 27.16 -8.86 -24.28
CA ALA A 5 26.89 -7.47 -24.70
C ALA A 5 25.40 -7.14 -24.95
N GLN A 6 24.45 -8.06 -24.77
CA GLN A 6 23.03 -7.82 -25.12
C GLN A 6 22.06 -7.61 -23.96
N VAL A 7 22.51 -7.64 -22.72
CA VAL A 7 21.59 -7.53 -21.55
C VAL A 7 21.45 -6.09 -21.02
N LEU A 8 22.28 -5.15 -21.49
CA LEU A 8 22.31 -3.78 -20.95
C LEU A 8 21.44 -2.74 -21.68
N THR A 9 20.84 -3.08 -22.83
CA THR A 9 20.08 -2.08 -23.62
C THR A 9 18.57 -2.01 -23.29
N ALA A 10 17.99 -3.02 -22.62
CA ALA A 10 16.58 -3.00 -22.27
C ALA A 10 16.26 -2.17 -21.01
N SER A 11 17.23 -1.98 -20.13
CA SER A 11 17.03 -1.23 -18.87
C SER A 11 17.08 0.29 -19.03
N ALA A 12 17.75 0.81 -20.05
CA ALA A 12 17.91 2.26 -20.24
C ALA A 12 16.67 2.93 -20.86
N LEU A 13 15.90 2.22 -21.67
CA LEU A 13 14.69 2.76 -22.31
C LEU A 13 13.49 2.85 -21.36
N ALA A 14 13.42 2.00 -20.35
CA ALA A 14 12.37 2.07 -19.31
C ALA A 14 12.57 3.29 -18.38
N TYR A 15 13.79 3.76 -18.21
CA TYR A 15 14.13 4.85 -17.28
C TYR A 15 13.70 6.24 -17.79
N THR A 16 13.67 6.47 -19.08
CA THR A 16 13.31 7.78 -19.67
C THR A 16 11.81 8.07 -19.66
N ALA A 17 10.96 7.06 -19.73
CA ALA A 17 9.50 7.23 -19.60
C ALA A 17 9.04 7.54 -18.16
N GLN A 18 9.82 7.14 -17.16
CA GLN A 18 9.52 7.33 -15.75
C GLN A 18 9.90 8.73 -15.22
N ALA A 19 10.82 9.42 -15.86
CA ALA A 19 11.26 10.75 -15.45
C ALA A 19 10.13 11.81 -15.52
N GLY A 20 9.19 11.65 -16.43
CA GLY A 20 8.03 12.54 -16.57
C GLY A 20 7.01 12.40 -15.43
N ALA A 21 6.86 11.20 -14.89
CA ALA A 21 5.97 10.93 -13.75
C ALA A 21 6.56 11.42 -12.42
N ALA A 22 7.88 11.27 -12.23
CA ALA A 22 8.58 11.76 -11.06
C ALA A 22 8.43 13.29 -10.85
N ALA A 23 8.34 14.05 -11.93
CA ALA A 23 8.18 15.51 -11.88
C ALA A 23 6.79 15.96 -11.35
N LYS A 24 5.77 15.13 -11.47
CA LYS A 24 4.41 15.41 -10.94
C LYS A 24 4.34 15.26 -9.41
N TRP A 25 5.20 14.44 -8.83
CA TRP A 25 5.28 14.14 -7.41
C TRP A 25 6.09 15.16 -6.60
N ALA A 26 7.08 15.77 -7.25
CA ALA A 26 8.03 16.67 -6.59
C ALA A 26 7.45 18.06 -6.24
N ARG A 27 6.22 18.35 -6.63
CA ARG A 27 5.60 19.63 -6.30
C ARG A 27 4.98 19.61 -4.90
N GLY A 28 5.79 19.90 -3.90
CA GLY A 28 5.32 20.25 -2.55
C GLY A 28 5.85 19.43 -1.38
N THR A 29 6.71 18.44 -1.60
CA THR A 29 7.30 17.68 -0.50
C THR A 29 8.82 17.62 -0.68
N THR A 30 9.58 18.10 0.29
CA THR A 30 11.01 17.81 0.38
C THR A 30 11.18 16.32 0.64
N MET A 31 11.29 15.54 -0.44
CA MET A 31 11.49 14.10 -0.34
C MET A 31 12.90 13.81 0.17
N SER A 32 13.01 13.24 1.34
CA SER A 32 14.29 12.83 1.93
C SER A 32 14.93 11.62 1.24
N SER A 33 14.21 10.93 0.37
CA SER A 33 14.68 9.81 -0.44
C SER A 33 13.97 9.78 -1.80
N PRO A 34 14.65 9.34 -2.89
CA PRO A 34 14.02 9.26 -4.19
C PRO A 34 12.91 8.21 -4.23
N PRO A 35 11.87 8.40 -5.08
CA PRO A 35 10.83 7.40 -5.24
C PRO A 35 11.38 6.12 -5.88
N GLN A 36 10.88 4.98 -5.40
CA GLN A 36 11.16 3.66 -5.94
C GLN A 36 9.98 3.22 -6.79
N PHE A 37 10.19 3.10 -8.10
CA PHE A 37 9.16 2.67 -9.03
C PHE A 37 9.07 1.16 -9.09
N ILE A 38 7.86 0.64 -8.96
CA ILE A 38 7.55 -0.78 -8.78
C ILE A 38 6.73 -1.27 -9.97
N ALA A 39 7.23 -2.28 -10.65
CA ALA A 39 6.58 -2.91 -11.78
C ALA A 39 6.19 -4.37 -11.53
N THR A 40 6.68 -5.00 -10.45
CA THR A 40 6.37 -6.40 -10.13
C THR A 40 6.02 -6.60 -8.65
N ALA A 41 5.30 -7.69 -8.36
CA ALA A 41 4.93 -8.07 -6.99
C ALA A 41 6.16 -8.33 -6.10
N GLU A 42 7.18 -8.98 -6.67
CA GLU A 42 8.43 -9.30 -5.97
C GLU A 42 9.20 -8.04 -5.57
N GLN A 43 9.27 -7.05 -6.48
CA GLN A 43 9.88 -5.75 -6.18
C GLN A 43 9.14 -5.05 -5.03
N LEU A 44 7.79 -5.06 -5.06
CA LEU A 44 6.99 -4.47 -3.98
C LEU A 44 7.33 -5.11 -2.64
N VAL A 45 7.25 -6.44 -2.55
CA VAL A 45 7.51 -7.16 -1.30
C VAL A 45 8.95 -6.97 -0.81
N ALA A 46 9.92 -6.91 -1.71
CA ALA A 46 11.32 -6.64 -1.33
C ALA A 46 11.50 -5.23 -0.76
N LEU A 47 10.95 -4.21 -1.45
CA LEU A 47 11.11 -2.81 -1.06
C LEU A 47 10.34 -2.44 0.23
N THR A 48 9.25 -3.14 0.55
CA THR A 48 8.56 -2.90 1.84
C THR A 48 9.39 -3.34 3.04
N LYS A 49 10.37 -4.22 2.85
CA LYS A 49 11.32 -4.65 3.89
C LYS A 49 12.58 -3.78 3.96
N GLU A 50 12.78 -2.90 2.98
CA GLU A 50 13.96 -2.03 2.89
C GLU A 50 13.71 -0.70 3.65
N PRO A 51 14.39 -0.44 4.79
CA PRO A 51 14.11 0.75 5.60
C PRO A 51 14.41 2.08 4.90
N ARG A 52 15.25 2.06 3.86
CA ARG A 52 15.61 3.26 3.08
C ARG A 52 14.62 3.56 1.96
N ALA A 53 13.82 2.59 1.54
CA ALA A 53 12.81 2.75 0.52
C ALA A 53 11.56 3.44 1.12
N ARG A 54 11.59 4.77 1.22
CA ARG A 54 10.52 5.55 1.87
C ARG A 54 9.32 5.80 0.97
N HIS A 55 9.54 5.99 -0.32
CA HIS A 55 8.51 6.37 -1.28
C HIS A 55 8.38 5.28 -2.36
N LEU A 56 7.33 4.49 -2.28
CA LEU A 56 7.03 3.38 -3.17
C LEU A 56 5.97 3.81 -4.18
N VAL A 57 6.23 3.64 -5.46
CA VAL A 57 5.33 4.07 -6.55
C VAL A 57 5.01 2.90 -7.47
N VAL A 58 3.78 2.45 -7.42
CA VAL A 58 3.28 1.33 -8.24
C VAL A 58 3.03 1.81 -9.67
N CYS A 59 3.68 1.18 -10.64
CA CYS A 59 3.55 1.48 -12.06
C CYS A 59 2.66 0.41 -12.74
N GLY A 60 1.37 0.71 -12.87
CA GLY A 60 0.42 -0.20 -13.51
C GLY A 60 -0.20 -1.21 -12.55
N ASN A 61 -0.53 -2.40 -13.07
CA ASN A 61 -1.31 -3.39 -12.34
C ASN A 61 -0.42 -4.52 -11.83
N LEU A 62 -0.35 -4.71 -10.52
CA LEU A 62 0.35 -5.82 -9.89
C LEU A 62 -0.66 -6.91 -9.51
N ALA A 63 -0.50 -8.11 -10.06
CA ALA A 63 -1.37 -9.24 -9.79
C ALA A 63 -0.70 -10.26 -8.87
N ASN A 64 -1.55 -11.04 -8.15
CA ASN A 64 -1.11 -12.12 -7.26
C ASN A 64 -0.08 -11.68 -6.21
N VAL A 65 -0.26 -10.48 -5.68
CA VAL A 65 0.61 -9.95 -4.62
C VAL A 65 0.28 -10.66 -3.31
N PRO A 66 1.24 -11.21 -2.58
CA PRO A 66 0.99 -11.75 -1.25
C PRO A 66 0.65 -10.62 -0.28
N SER A 67 0.10 -10.96 0.89
CA SER A 67 -0.05 -9.99 1.97
C SER A 67 1.31 -9.37 2.32
N PHE A 68 1.34 -8.05 2.46
CA PHE A 68 2.58 -7.35 2.83
C PHE A 68 2.31 -6.23 3.83
N ARG A 69 3.37 -5.83 4.53
CA ARG A 69 3.33 -4.76 5.51
C ARG A 69 4.23 -3.61 5.07
N LEU A 70 3.73 -2.39 5.17
CA LEU A 70 4.58 -1.21 5.04
C LEU A 70 5.45 -1.03 6.30
N ALA A 71 6.72 -0.70 6.09
CA ALA A 71 7.58 -0.28 7.19
C ALA A 71 7.13 1.09 7.73
N PRO A 72 7.47 1.43 8.98
CA PRO A 72 7.15 2.74 9.55
C PRO A 72 7.62 3.91 8.68
N GLY A 73 6.72 4.85 8.41
CA GLY A 73 6.98 6.04 7.60
C GLY A 73 7.13 5.79 6.11
N GLN A 74 6.84 4.59 5.60
CA GLN A 74 6.75 4.36 4.16
C GLN A 74 5.46 4.92 3.58
N THR A 75 5.57 5.46 2.36
CA THR A 75 4.43 5.85 1.53
C THR A 75 4.29 4.89 0.36
N LEU A 76 3.06 4.56 0.00
CA LEU A 76 2.72 3.74 -1.15
C LEU A 76 1.76 4.50 -2.05
N ALA A 77 2.10 4.64 -3.31
CA ALA A 77 1.31 5.44 -4.23
C ALA A 77 1.14 4.77 -5.58
N GLY A 78 0.02 5.05 -6.23
CA GLY A 78 -0.17 4.70 -7.64
C GLY A 78 0.41 5.75 -8.57
N ASN A 79 1.03 5.30 -9.66
CA ASN A 79 1.47 6.16 -10.75
C ASN A 79 0.35 6.30 -11.79
N GLY A 80 -0.49 7.30 -11.58
CA GLY A 80 -1.67 7.56 -12.43
C GLY A 80 -2.92 6.81 -11.98
N ASP A 81 -3.99 6.96 -12.75
CA ASP A 81 -5.35 6.58 -12.36
C ASP A 81 -5.61 5.07 -12.41
N ASN A 82 -4.77 4.30 -13.07
CA ASN A 82 -4.94 2.86 -13.30
C ASN A 82 -4.03 1.97 -12.46
N ALA A 83 -3.28 2.53 -11.52
CA ALA A 83 -2.42 1.72 -10.68
C ALA A 83 -3.25 0.85 -9.72
N SER A 84 -2.97 -0.46 -9.73
CA SER A 84 -3.69 -1.39 -8.88
C SER A 84 -2.80 -2.50 -8.32
N ILE A 85 -3.23 -3.05 -7.19
CA ILE A 85 -2.65 -4.23 -6.56
C ILE A 85 -3.77 -5.22 -6.31
N SER A 86 -3.71 -6.38 -6.97
CA SER A 86 -4.63 -7.49 -6.71
C SER A 86 -3.91 -8.55 -5.90
N PHE A 87 -4.44 -8.83 -4.72
CA PHE A 87 -3.84 -9.78 -3.79
C PHE A 87 -4.16 -11.23 -4.14
N VAL A 88 -3.33 -12.15 -3.69
CA VAL A 88 -3.59 -13.60 -3.78
C VAL A 88 -4.96 -13.90 -3.16
N LYS A 89 -5.71 -14.78 -3.82
CA LYS A 89 -7.06 -15.16 -3.35
C LYS A 89 -7.03 -15.73 -1.93
N GLY A 90 -7.89 -15.22 -1.08
CA GLY A 90 -8.09 -15.75 0.27
C GLY A 90 -7.12 -15.23 1.33
N VAL A 91 -6.18 -14.34 0.96
CA VAL A 91 -5.31 -13.67 1.95
C VAL A 91 -5.77 -12.23 2.20
N ASP A 92 -5.36 -11.66 3.32
CA ASP A 92 -5.48 -10.24 3.58
C ASP A 92 -4.46 -9.46 2.74
N GLY A 93 -4.72 -8.20 2.51
CA GLY A 93 -3.91 -7.35 1.65
C GLY A 93 -2.80 -6.59 2.38
N LEU A 94 -2.94 -5.27 2.38
CA LEU A 94 -1.96 -4.32 2.90
C LEU A 94 -2.10 -4.13 4.41
N GLN A 95 -1.03 -4.43 5.15
CA GLN A 95 -0.91 -4.10 6.55
C GLN A 95 -0.17 -2.76 6.74
N LEU A 96 -0.81 -1.83 7.44
CA LEU A 96 -0.21 -0.56 7.83
C LEU A 96 0.50 -0.69 9.17
N SER A 97 1.65 -0.03 9.31
CA SER A 97 2.38 0.12 10.56
C SER A 97 2.20 1.53 11.12
N SER A 98 3.28 2.28 11.35
CA SER A 98 3.21 3.66 11.85
C SER A 98 3.52 4.67 10.76
N ASP A 99 2.82 5.80 10.79
CA ASP A 99 3.09 6.96 9.91
C ASP A 99 3.09 6.60 8.42
N ASN A 100 2.17 5.73 8.00
CA ASN A 100 2.05 5.33 6.62
C ASN A 100 1.07 6.22 5.86
N GLU A 101 1.36 6.41 4.59
CA GLU A 101 0.47 7.05 3.64
C GLU A 101 0.24 6.15 2.43
N VAL A 102 -1.01 5.99 2.01
CA VAL A 102 -1.40 5.27 0.79
C VAL A 102 -2.23 6.21 -0.06
N ARG A 103 -1.87 6.37 -1.35
CA ARG A 103 -2.56 7.32 -2.23
C ARG A 103 -2.74 6.84 -3.66
N ASN A 104 -3.85 7.26 -4.28
CA ASN A 104 -4.14 7.08 -5.71
C ASN A 104 -3.94 5.64 -6.17
N LEU A 105 -4.54 4.69 -5.46
CA LEU A 105 -4.30 3.27 -5.68
C LEU A 105 -5.57 2.45 -5.50
N ARG A 106 -5.77 1.50 -6.39
CA ARG A 106 -6.79 0.48 -6.24
C ARG A 106 -6.20 -0.78 -5.60
N LEU A 107 -6.83 -1.25 -4.52
CA LEU A 107 -6.40 -2.42 -3.76
C LEU A 107 -7.51 -3.48 -3.78
N GLU A 108 -7.23 -4.65 -4.32
CA GLU A 108 -8.20 -5.70 -4.52
C GLU A 108 -7.85 -6.96 -3.73
N ALA A 109 -8.58 -7.20 -2.65
CA ALA A 109 -8.62 -8.46 -1.92
C ALA A 109 -9.93 -9.21 -2.24
N SER A 110 -10.09 -10.42 -1.72
CA SER A 110 -11.39 -11.07 -1.74
C SER A 110 -12.38 -10.29 -0.86
N ALA A 111 -13.66 -10.24 -1.21
CA ALA A 111 -14.66 -9.42 -0.51
C ALA A 111 -14.76 -9.68 1.00
N GLY A 112 -14.50 -10.91 1.44
CA GLY A 112 -14.46 -11.27 2.86
C GLY A 112 -13.08 -11.12 3.52
N ARG A 113 -12.12 -10.52 2.83
CA ARG A 113 -10.75 -10.28 3.34
C ARG A 113 -10.49 -8.79 3.47
N ARG A 114 -9.49 -8.45 4.26
CA ARG A 114 -9.09 -7.06 4.47
C ARG A 114 -8.18 -6.62 3.33
N ALA A 115 -8.61 -5.61 2.59
CA ALA A 115 -7.75 -4.96 1.60
C ALA A 115 -6.70 -4.07 2.29
N ILE A 116 -7.13 -3.37 3.36
CA ILE A 116 -6.26 -2.55 4.20
C ILE A 116 -6.57 -2.85 5.67
N PHE A 117 -5.53 -3.03 6.48
CA PHE A 117 -5.65 -3.18 7.92
C PHE A 117 -4.38 -2.67 8.63
N ASN A 118 -4.48 -2.35 9.91
CA ASN A 118 -3.32 -1.91 10.67
C ASN A 118 -2.68 -3.03 11.49
N ASP A 119 -1.42 -2.84 11.82
CA ASP A 119 -0.72 -3.65 12.80
C ASP A 119 -1.19 -3.29 14.22
N THR A 120 -1.78 -4.24 14.92
CA THR A 120 -2.24 -4.05 16.30
C THR A 120 -1.16 -4.34 17.35
N SER A 121 0.04 -4.76 16.94
CA SER A 121 1.18 -4.97 17.83
C SER A 121 1.96 -3.69 18.16
N VAL A 122 1.74 -2.61 17.41
CA VAL A 122 2.42 -1.33 17.62
C VAL A 122 1.68 -0.48 18.66
N ALA A 123 2.40 0.17 19.56
CA ALA A 123 1.79 1.04 20.58
C ALA A 123 1.30 2.37 20.01
N ARG A 124 1.94 2.87 18.96
CA ARG A 124 1.60 4.14 18.30
C ARG A 124 1.52 3.95 16.80
N LEU A 125 0.36 4.24 16.24
CA LEU A 125 0.17 4.25 14.78
C LEU A 125 0.70 5.53 14.13
N GLY A 126 0.89 6.60 14.91
CA GLY A 126 1.22 7.90 14.34
C GLY A 126 0.10 8.40 13.44
N THR A 127 0.42 8.96 12.30
CA THR A 127 -0.56 9.43 11.32
C THR A 127 -0.64 8.47 10.14
N ILE A 128 -1.82 7.89 9.94
CA ILE A 128 -2.15 7.07 8.77
C ILE A 128 -2.95 7.95 7.80
N ARG A 129 -2.52 8.02 6.54
CA ARG A 129 -3.23 8.74 5.48
C ARG A 129 -3.67 7.80 4.37
N LEU A 130 -4.96 7.88 4.04
CA LEU A 130 -5.57 7.15 2.92
C LEU A 130 -6.19 8.19 1.98
N ILE A 131 -5.61 8.38 0.78
CA ILE A 131 -5.97 9.47 -0.13
C ILE A 131 -6.27 8.93 -1.52
N GLY A 132 -7.49 9.12 -2.02
CA GLY A 132 -7.89 8.66 -3.35
C GLY A 132 -7.74 7.13 -3.52
N ILE A 133 -8.24 6.37 -2.56
CA ILE A 133 -8.13 4.91 -2.52
C ILE A 133 -9.43 4.26 -2.94
N THR A 134 -9.34 3.28 -3.82
CA THR A 134 -10.45 2.37 -4.12
C THR A 134 -10.12 0.96 -3.62
N THR A 135 -11.05 0.31 -2.94
CA THR A 135 -10.82 -1.06 -2.46
C THR A 135 -11.91 -2.04 -2.91
N VAL A 136 -11.50 -3.28 -3.14
CA VAL A 136 -12.34 -4.47 -3.05
C VAL A 136 -11.84 -5.25 -1.84
N GLY A 137 -12.73 -5.57 -0.90
CA GLY A 137 -12.37 -6.09 0.42
C GLY A 137 -12.52 -5.03 1.51
N GLN A 138 -12.34 -5.46 2.75
CA GLN A 138 -12.58 -4.64 3.94
C GLN A 138 -11.43 -3.64 4.18
N VAL A 139 -11.77 -2.47 4.67
CA VAL A 139 -10.81 -1.56 5.31
C VAL A 139 -11.06 -1.61 6.81
N GLN A 140 -10.07 -2.09 7.57
CA GLN A 140 -10.22 -2.34 9.00
C GLN A 140 -9.06 -1.75 9.79
N LEU A 141 -9.32 -0.67 10.51
CA LEU A 141 -8.37 -0.03 11.40
C LEU A 141 -8.84 -0.20 12.84
N LEU A 142 -8.05 -0.90 13.64
CA LEU A 142 -8.41 -1.31 14.99
C LEU A 142 -7.51 -0.63 16.03
N ALA A 143 -8.14 -0.06 17.06
CA ALA A 143 -7.48 0.42 18.26
C ALA A 143 -7.66 -0.63 19.36
N ARG A 144 -6.91 -1.72 19.29
CA ARG A 144 -6.93 -2.81 20.24
C ARG A 144 -5.54 -3.36 20.51
N ASP A 145 -5.45 -4.34 21.40
CA ASP A 145 -4.20 -4.99 21.82
C ASP A 145 -3.24 -3.96 22.40
N THR A 146 -2.12 -3.69 21.72
CA THR A 146 -1.10 -2.74 22.18
C THR A 146 -1.29 -1.33 21.66
N VAL A 147 -2.17 -1.08 20.68
CA VAL A 147 -2.39 0.25 20.11
C VAL A 147 -2.97 1.20 21.16
N ARG A 148 -2.23 2.27 21.46
CA ARG A 148 -2.60 3.30 22.46
C ARG A 148 -2.97 4.64 21.83
N SER A 149 -2.41 4.93 20.66
CA SER A 149 -2.67 6.19 19.96
C SER A 149 -2.47 6.06 18.46
N GLY A 150 -3.22 6.86 17.71
CA GLY A 150 -3.12 6.99 16.27
C GLY A 150 -4.05 8.08 15.77
N HIS A 151 -3.73 8.65 14.63
CA HIS A 151 -4.56 9.58 13.88
C HIS A 151 -4.76 9.01 12.48
N VAL A 152 -5.98 9.06 11.98
CA VAL A 152 -6.31 8.56 10.64
C VAL A 152 -6.95 9.67 9.83
N GLU A 153 -6.32 10.03 8.74
CA GLU A 153 -6.83 10.98 7.75
C GLU A 153 -7.30 10.21 6.52
N VAL A 154 -8.55 10.40 6.12
CA VAL A 154 -9.14 9.74 4.96
C VAL A 154 -9.68 10.81 4.02
N ASP A 155 -9.22 10.80 2.78
CA ASP A 155 -9.70 11.69 1.72
C ASP A 155 -9.92 10.88 0.43
N GLY A 156 -11.19 10.67 0.06
CA GLY A 156 -11.53 9.88 -1.13
C GLY A 156 -11.25 8.38 -0.98
N LEU A 157 -11.90 7.74 -0.02
CA LEU A 157 -11.91 6.27 0.10
C LEU A 157 -13.21 5.70 -0.46
N ASP A 158 -13.11 4.85 -1.48
CA ASP A 158 -14.22 4.11 -2.07
C ASP A 158 -14.07 2.61 -1.81
N ILE A 159 -15.06 2.00 -1.15
CA ILE A 159 -15.11 0.56 -0.89
C ILE A 159 -16.16 -0.05 -1.81
N MET A 160 -15.74 -0.57 -2.97
CA MET A 160 -16.63 -1.08 -4.02
C MET A 160 -17.34 -2.36 -3.63
N ALA A 161 -16.67 -3.27 -2.91
CA ALA A 161 -17.26 -4.51 -2.44
C ALA A 161 -16.55 -5.00 -1.18
N ALA A 162 -17.28 -5.18 -0.11
CA ALA A 162 -16.80 -5.81 1.12
C ALA A 162 -17.90 -6.66 1.73
N THR A 163 -17.55 -7.85 2.17
CA THR A 163 -18.45 -8.69 2.98
C THR A 163 -17.99 -8.58 4.42
N LEU A 164 -18.85 -8.03 5.27
CA LEU A 164 -18.64 -8.08 6.71
C LEU A 164 -18.82 -9.54 7.13
N GLY A 165 -17.73 -10.22 7.45
CA GLY A 165 -17.81 -11.57 8.01
C GLY A 165 -18.65 -11.54 9.29
N HIS A 166 -19.29 -12.67 9.61
CA HIS A 166 -19.93 -12.85 10.89
C HIS A 166 -18.86 -12.67 11.98
N VAL A 167 -18.91 -11.55 12.67
CA VAL A 167 -18.06 -11.33 13.86
C VAL A 167 -18.67 -12.21 14.94
N PRO A 168 -17.97 -13.24 15.43
CA PRO A 168 -18.46 -14.00 16.57
C PRO A 168 -18.78 -13.02 17.72
N ASN A 169 -19.93 -13.16 18.36
CA ASN A 169 -20.41 -12.28 19.43
C ASN A 169 -19.49 -12.23 20.68
N ASN A 170 -18.27 -12.71 20.57
CA ASN A 170 -17.32 -12.87 21.68
C ASN A 170 -16.22 -11.82 21.71
N LEU A 171 -16.37 -10.72 20.95
CA LEU A 171 -15.42 -9.60 21.02
C LEU A 171 -15.93 -8.56 22.01
N ASN A 172 -15.78 -8.85 23.27
CA ASN A 172 -15.77 -7.83 24.30
C ASN A 172 -14.66 -6.81 23.99
N SER A 173 -15.08 -5.55 23.82
CA SER A 173 -14.26 -4.34 23.78
C SER A 173 -13.29 -4.13 22.61
N GLY A 174 -13.81 -3.97 21.40
CA GLY A 174 -13.06 -3.32 20.33
C GLY A 174 -13.97 -2.30 19.63
N HIS A 175 -13.57 -1.03 19.60
CA HIS A 175 -14.24 -0.05 18.78
C HIS A 175 -13.81 -0.26 17.32
N TYR A 176 -14.76 -0.60 16.46
CA TYR A 176 -14.53 -0.72 15.02
C TYR A 176 -14.92 0.58 14.34
N ALA A 177 -13.98 1.21 13.66
CA ALA A 177 -14.30 2.22 12.67
C ALA A 177 -14.43 1.54 11.30
N THR A 178 -15.64 1.38 10.81
CA THR A 178 -15.91 1.02 9.41
C THR A 178 -16.27 2.29 8.67
N ALA A 179 -15.43 2.73 7.74
CA ALA A 179 -15.83 3.72 6.75
C ALA A 179 -16.80 3.06 5.77
N ARG A 180 -17.96 3.69 5.55
CA ARG A 180 -18.92 3.38 4.49
C ARG A 180 -18.80 4.41 3.38
#